data_350f3d5dcd0c4465986733e6d24dd81c
#
_entry.id   350f3d5dcd0c4465986733e6d24dd81c
#
_cell.length_a   1.000
_cell.length_b   1.000
_cell.length_c   1.000
_cell.angle_alpha   90.00
_cell.angle_beta   90.00
_cell.angle_gamma   90.00
#
_symmetry.space_group_name_H-M   'P 1'
#
loop_
_entity.id
_entity.type
_entity.pdbx_description
1 polymer ?
#
loop_
_entity_poly.entity_id
_entity_poly.type
_entity_poly.pdbx_seq_one_letter_code
_entity_poly.pdbx_strand_id
1 'polypeptide(L)'
;MKKVNLTGGILAVIAAVLGIIGHFVLFFQWYAAGMSAESAEPGCEILLKYIHPGLADLGLLASVLFLVSAYGFFTGKSWANFFSVTGIVFALLASFFINIPFMAAGLPPAYFMLFFPYLIFYFVYLNLVQKSPWKLILFTLGTGMAYIFCFMNGVSSTSRIITVGAPIFYLVVTLHWFAMAGWAIVTIGAILRPREWMRVLGITSGLLELAVGIPLAVITAQELGRFSLFALAPIASLVLVVILIWPNMWQKLTGSHD
;
A
#
# COMPACT_ATOMS: atom_id res chain seq x y z
N MET A 1 -22.77 -6.90 27.09
CA MET A 1 -22.47 -7.71 25.86
C MET A 1 -22.13 -6.76 24.73
N LYS A 2 -20.93 -6.85 24.14
CA LYS A 2 -20.58 -6.08 22.93
C LYS A 2 -21.42 -6.56 21.76
N LYS A 3 -22.01 -5.64 20.98
CA LYS A 3 -22.85 -5.98 19.82
C LYS A 3 -22.03 -6.73 18.78
N VAL A 4 -22.53 -7.88 18.34
CA VAL A 4 -22.05 -8.59 17.15
C VAL A 4 -22.19 -7.68 15.94
N ASN A 5 -21.14 -7.56 15.13
CA ASN A 5 -21.18 -6.81 13.89
C ASN A 5 -21.26 -7.77 12.69
N LEU A 6 -22.49 -8.18 12.36
CA LEU A 6 -22.72 -9.13 11.29
C LEU A 6 -22.22 -8.63 9.92
N THR A 7 -22.44 -7.36 9.62
CA THR A 7 -21.98 -6.75 8.37
C THR A 7 -20.47 -6.81 8.24
N GLY A 8 -19.74 -6.43 9.31
CA GLY A 8 -18.28 -6.51 9.32
C GLY A 8 -17.76 -7.94 9.16
N GLY A 9 -18.43 -8.90 9.80
CA GLY A 9 -18.09 -10.32 9.69
C GLY A 9 -18.28 -10.87 8.28
N ILE A 10 -19.44 -10.62 7.65
CA ILE A 10 -19.73 -11.07 6.28
C ILE A 10 -18.73 -10.43 5.28
N LEU A 11 -18.52 -9.13 5.36
CA LEU A 11 -17.57 -8.45 4.50
C LEU A 11 -16.15 -9.01 4.63
N ALA A 12 -15.71 -9.30 5.86
CA ALA A 12 -14.39 -9.88 6.10
C ALA A 12 -14.27 -11.31 5.51
N VAL A 13 -15.32 -12.14 5.61
CA VAL A 13 -15.33 -13.48 4.96
C VAL A 13 -15.21 -13.34 3.44
N ILE A 14 -15.98 -12.45 2.82
CA ILE A 14 -15.94 -12.22 1.37
C ILE A 14 -14.53 -11.79 0.95
N ALA A 15 -13.93 -10.82 1.65
CA ALA A 15 -12.58 -10.35 1.35
C ALA A 15 -11.53 -11.46 1.52
N ALA A 16 -11.66 -12.31 2.54
CA ALA A 16 -10.76 -13.44 2.77
C ALA A 16 -10.84 -14.48 1.64
N VAL A 17 -12.04 -14.89 1.26
CA VAL A 17 -12.24 -15.86 0.17
C VAL A 17 -11.71 -15.32 -1.15
N LEU A 18 -12.05 -14.07 -1.47
CA LEU A 18 -11.54 -13.39 -2.66
C LEU A 18 -10.01 -13.40 -2.70
N GLY A 19 -9.37 -13.08 -1.57
CA GLY A 19 -7.92 -13.02 -1.50
C GLY A 19 -7.23 -14.37 -1.58
N ILE A 20 -7.73 -15.38 -0.85
CA ILE A 20 -7.13 -16.72 -0.92
C ILE A 20 -7.20 -17.24 -2.35
N ILE A 21 -8.39 -17.28 -2.95
CA ILE A 21 -8.57 -17.81 -4.30
C ILE A 21 -7.81 -16.95 -5.32
N GLY A 22 -7.98 -15.63 -5.24
CA GLY A 22 -7.44 -14.72 -6.23
C GLY A 22 -5.92 -14.70 -6.25
N HIS A 23 -5.24 -14.63 -5.09
CA HIS A 23 -3.77 -14.62 -5.06
C HIS A 23 -3.19 -15.95 -5.51
N PHE A 24 -3.75 -17.09 -5.14
CA PHE A 24 -3.31 -18.38 -5.66
C PHE A 24 -3.51 -18.48 -7.17
N VAL A 25 -4.71 -18.21 -7.68
CA VAL A 25 -5.01 -18.32 -9.11
C VAL A 25 -4.12 -17.39 -9.94
N LEU A 26 -4.05 -16.10 -9.58
CA LEU A 26 -3.27 -15.13 -10.33
C LEU A 26 -1.77 -15.42 -10.25
N PHE A 27 -1.27 -15.84 -9.08
CA PHE A 27 0.14 -16.19 -8.96
C PHE A 27 0.51 -17.34 -9.88
N PHE A 28 -0.18 -18.48 -9.81
CA PHE A 28 0.15 -19.63 -10.67
C PHE A 28 -0.07 -19.36 -12.16
N GLN A 29 -1.06 -18.53 -12.50
CA GLN A 29 -1.33 -18.19 -13.89
C GLN A 29 -0.27 -17.26 -14.48
N TRP A 30 0.24 -16.29 -13.72
CA TRP A 30 1.02 -15.17 -14.25
C TRP A 30 2.49 -15.14 -13.82
N TYR A 31 2.91 -15.94 -12.83
CA TYR A 31 4.28 -15.91 -12.35
C TYR A 31 5.31 -16.20 -13.43
N ALA A 32 5.13 -17.28 -14.20
CA ALA A 32 6.08 -17.69 -15.25
C ALA A 32 6.13 -16.65 -16.39
N ALA A 33 4.98 -16.10 -16.78
CA ALA A 33 4.92 -15.07 -17.82
C ALA A 33 5.61 -13.78 -17.37
N GLY A 34 5.39 -13.35 -16.13
CA GLY A 34 6.07 -12.20 -15.54
C GLY A 34 7.57 -12.36 -15.49
N MET A 35 8.06 -13.52 -15.01
CA MET A 35 9.49 -13.84 -14.97
C MET A 35 10.13 -13.82 -16.36
N SER A 36 9.45 -14.40 -17.37
CA SER A 36 9.95 -14.41 -18.75
C SER A 36 10.02 -12.99 -19.33
N ALA A 37 9.03 -12.15 -19.07
CA ALA A 37 9.00 -10.79 -19.59
C ALA A 37 10.08 -9.90 -18.95
N GLU A 38 10.28 -10.00 -17.64
CA GLU A 38 11.31 -9.23 -16.91
C GLU A 38 12.74 -9.69 -17.21
N SER A 39 12.93 -10.90 -17.71
CA SER A 39 14.26 -11.39 -18.14
C SER A 39 14.81 -10.66 -19.36
N ALA A 40 13.99 -9.86 -20.06
CA ALA A 40 14.44 -8.97 -21.12
C ALA A 40 15.36 -7.83 -20.59
N GLU A 41 15.23 -7.46 -19.31
CA GLU A 41 16.14 -6.55 -18.62
C GLU A 41 17.01 -7.36 -17.63
N PRO A 42 18.31 -7.65 -17.97
CA PRO A 42 19.16 -8.50 -17.13
C PRO A 42 19.23 -8.02 -15.68
N GLY A 43 18.89 -8.90 -14.74
CA GLY A 43 18.86 -8.62 -13.30
C GLY A 43 17.48 -8.25 -12.75
N CYS A 44 16.55 -7.74 -13.55
CA CYS A 44 15.19 -7.41 -13.09
C CYS A 44 14.38 -8.66 -12.75
N GLU A 45 14.61 -9.78 -13.45
CA GLU A 45 14.00 -11.08 -13.14
C GLU A 45 14.34 -11.57 -11.72
N ILE A 46 15.54 -11.26 -11.21
CA ILE A 46 15.97 -11.64 -9.86
C ILE A 46 15.08 -10.92 -8.82
N LEU A 47 14.84 -9.64 -9.03
CA LEU A 47 14.00 -8.86 -8.13
C LEU A 47 12.56 -9.36 -8.15
N LEU A 48 11.97 -9.57 -9.33
CA LEU A 48 10.60 -10.06 -9.47
C LEU A 48 10.43 -11.48 -8.89
N LYS A 49 11.47 -12.32 -8.95
CA LYS A 49 11.51 -13.65 -8.35
C LYS A 49 11.22 -13.65 -6.85
N TYR A 50 11.53 -12.57 -6.14
CA TYR A 50 11.25 -12.43 -4.71
C TYR A 50 10.03 -11.54 -4.44
N ILE A 51 9.87 -10.46 -5.19
CA ILE A 51 8.79 -9.49 -4.96
C ILE A 51 7.42 -10.07 -5.32
N HIS A 52 7.31 -10.82 -6.42
CA HIS A 52 6.01 -11.38 -6.82
C HIS A 52 5.49 -12.42 -5.83
N PRO A 53 6.26 -13.46 -5.42
CA PRO A 53 5.84 -14.34 -4.33
C PRO A 53 5.59 -13.59 -3.01
N GLY A 54 6.47 -12.66 -2.63
CA GLY A 54 6.32 -11.90 -1.40
C GLY A 54 5.02 -11.08 -1.35
N LEU A 55 4.57 -10.54 -2.49
CA LEU A 55 3.28 -9.86 -2.56
C LEU A 55 2.10 -10.83 -2.55
N ALA A 56 2.22 -12.00 -3.19
CA ALA A 56 1.22 -13.05 -3.08
C ALA A 56 1.07 -13.51 -1.61
N ASP A 57 2.18 -13.73 -0.91
CA ASP A 57 2.20 -14.06 0.52
C ASP A 57 1.59 -12.95 1.37
N LEU A 58 1.86 -11.67 1.06
CA LEU A 58 1.25 -10.53 1.75
C LEU A 58 -0.27 -10.51 1.54
N GLY A 59 -0.74 -10.84 0.33
CA GLY A 59 -2.17 -10.95 0.03
C GLY A 59 -2.84 -12.12 0.74
N LEU A 60 -2.16 -13.25 0.85
CA LEU A 60 -2.62 -14.40 1.65
C LEU A 60 -2.64 -14.07 3.15
N LEU A 61 -1.62 -13.37 3.66
CA LEU A 61 -1.60 -12.86 5.03
C LEU A 61 -2.79 -11.93 5.27
N ALA A 62 -3.06 -10.99 4.36
CA ALA A 62 -4.24 -10.12 4.44
C ALA A 62 -5.53 -10.94 4.53
N SER A 63 -5.64 -12.02 3.76
CA SER A 63 -6.80 -12.91 3.78
C SER A 63 -6.96 -13.63 5.12
N VAL A 64 -5.86 -14.07 5.72
CA VAL A 64 -5.87 -14.64 7.08
C VAL A 64 -6.31 -13.59 8.11
N LEU A 65 -5.82 -12.34 7.99
CA LEU A 65 -6.26 -11.25 8.87
C LEU A 65 -7.77 -10.98 8.73
N PHE A 66 -8.34 -11.08 7.53
CA PHE A 66 -9.77 -10.99 7.32
C PHE A 66 -10.55 -12.15 7.98
N LEU A 67 -10.06 -13.39 7.91
CA LEU A 67 -10.68 -14.52 8.61
C LEU A 67 -10.69 -14.34 10.12
N VAL A 68 -9.54 -13.92 10.68
CA VAL A 68 -9.42 -13.61 12.11
C VAL A 68 -10.38 -12.48 12.48
N SER A 69 -10.45 -11.43 11.65
CA SER A 69 -11.36 -10.31 11.84
C SER A 69 -12.84 -10.76 11.80
N ALA A 70 -13.22 -11.63 10.85
CA ALA A 70 -14.57 -12.18 10.74
C ALA A 70 -14.99 -12.88 12.04
N TYR A 71 -14.13 -13.77 12.56
CA TYR A 71 -14.33 -14.39 13.86
C TYR A 71 -14.53 -13.35 14.98
N GLY A 72 -13.68 -12.31 15.00
CA GLY A 72 -13.80 -11.23 15.97
C GLY A 72 -15.14 -10.48 15.89
N PHE A 73 -15.63 -10.19 14.68
CA PHE A 73 -16.91 -9.53 14.47
C PHE A 73 -18.09 -10.40 14.91
N PHE A 74 -18.10 -11.68 14.55
CA PHE A 74 -19.15 -12.63 14.93
C PHE A 74 -19.18 -12.89 16.45
N THR A 75 -18.03 -12.75 17.11
CA THR A 75 -17.93 -12.94 18.59
C THR A 75 -17.90 -11.61 19.36
N GLY A 76 -18.10 -10.46 18.70
CA GLY A 76 -18.17 -9.14 19.34
C GLY A 76 -16.84 -8.67 19.95
N LYS A 77 -15.69 -9.04 19.36
CA LYS A 77 -14.36 -8.67 19.86
C LYS A 77 -13.92 -7.30 19.34
N SER A 78 -13.33 -6.47 20.21
CA SER A 78 -12.92 -5.10 19.88
C SER A 78 -11.73 -5.03 18.91
N TRP A 79 -10.90 -6.05 18.88
CA TRP A 79 -9.73 -6.11 18.00
C TRP A 79 -10.08 -6.45 16.53
N ALA A 80 -11.32 -6.87 16.22
CA ALA A 80 -11.73 -7.21 14.87
C ALA A 80 -11.43 -6.10 13.84
N ASN A 81 -11.73 -4.85 14.21
CA ASN A 81 -11.47 -3.70 13.34
C ASN A 81 -9.97 -3.54 12.99
N PHE A 82 -9.08 -3.79 13.96
CA PHE A 82 -7.65 -3.69 13.73
C PHE A 82 -7.19 -4.65 12.64
N PHE A 83 -7.60 -5.91 12.72
CA PHE A 83 -7.22 -6.91 11.73
C PHE A 83 -7.85 -6.66 10.35
N SER A 84 -9.11 -6.18 10.29
CA SER A 84 -9.71 -5.79 9.01
C SER A 84 -8.96 -4.64 8.34
N VAL A 85 -8.70 -3.56 9.07
CA VAL A 85 -8.03 -2.37 8.50
C VAL A 85 -6.61 -2.71 8.05
N THR A 86 -5.87 -3.48 8.85
CA THR A 86 -4.53 -3.96 8.48
C THR A 86 -4.60 -4.85 7.24
N GLY A 87 -5.56 -5.78 7.19
CA GLY A 87 -5.80 -6.63 6.03
C GLY A 87 -6.09 -5.83 4.75
N ILE A 88 -6.92 -4.77 4.85
CA ILE A 88 -7.22 -3.88 3.70
C ILE A 88 -5.95 -3.22 3.17
N VAL A 89 -5.13 -2.65 4.06
CA VAL A 89 -3.90 -1.94 3.66
C VAL A 89 -2.93 -2.91 2.97
N PHE A 90 -2.77 -4.11 3.50
CA PHE A 90 -1.91 -5.13 2.89
C PHE A 90 -2.46 -5.66 1.57
N ALA A 91 -3.77 -5.95 1.50
CA ALA A 91 -4.41 -6.44 0.28
C ALA A 91 -4.31 -5.45 -0.89
N LEU A 92 -4.48 -4.15 -0.61
CA LEU A 92 -4.36 -3.11 -1.63
C LEU A 92 -2.93 -3.02 -2.19
N LEU A 93 -1.89 -3.09 -1.35
CA LEU A 93 -0.51 -3.14 -1.83
C LEU A 93 -0.25 -4.42 -2.65
N ALA A 94 -0.62 -5.58 -2.10
CA ALA A 94 -0.38 -6.88 -2.70
C ALA A 94 -1.00 -7.02 -4.09
N SER A 95 -2.17 -6.41 -4.29
CA SER A 95 -2.91 -6.47 -5.55
C SER A 95 -2.60 -5.33 -6.52
N PHE A 96 -1.96 -4.23 -6.07
CA PHE A 96 -1.62 -3.10 -6.93
C PHE A 96 -0.28 -3.26 -7.62
N PHE A 97 0.78 -3.52 -6.85
CA PHE A 97 2.14 -3.29 -7.32
C PHE A 97 2.53 -4.17 -8.51
N ILE A 98 2.15 -5.45 -8.55
CA ILE A 98 2.53 -6.37 -9.64
C ILE A 98 2.05 -5.91 -11.02
N ASN A 99 0.98 -5.12 -11.08
CA ASN A 99 0.52 -4.57 -12.34
C ASN A 99 1.53 -3.60 -12.98
N ILE A 100 2.38 -2.95 -12.19
CA ILE A 100 3.36 -1.96 -12.69
C ILE A 100 4.44 -2.64 -13.55
N PRO A 101 5.22 -3.62 -13.05
CA PRO A 101 6.17 -4.35 -13.89
C PRO A 101 5.47 -5.08 -15.04
N PHE A 102 4.30 -5.66 -14.85
CA PHE A 102 3.55 -6.32 -15.92
C PHE A 102 3.23 -5.37 -17.07
N MET A 103 2.66 -4.19 -16.77
CA MET A 103 2.39 -3.18 -17.81
C MET A 103 3.67 -2.66 -18.48
N ALA A 104 4.75 -2.50 -17.72
CA ALA A 104 6.04 -2.10 -18.27
C ALA A 104 6.60 -3.13 -19.26
N ALA A 105 6.40 -4.42 -18.97
CA ALA A 105 6.80 -5.55 -19.81
C ALA A 105 5.77 -5.93 -20.91
N GLY A 106 4.71 -5.12 -21.10
CA GLY A 106 3.67 -5.36 -22.11
C GLY A 106 2.68 -6.47 -21.75
N LEU A 107 2.67 -6.95 -20.51
CA LEU A 107 1.69 -7.91 -20.01
C LEU A 107 0.42 -7.21 -19.52
N PRO A 108 -0.74 -7.89 -19.50
CA PRO A 108 -1.96 -7.33 -18.98
C PRO A 108 -1.87 -7.11 -17.45
N PRO A 109 -2.49 -6.05 -16.89
CA PRO A 109 -2.49 -5.77 -15.47
C PRO A 109 -3.47 -6.67 -14.71
N ALA A 110 -3.20 -7.98 -14.71
CA ALA A 110 -4.12 -9.01 -14.24
C ALA A 110 -4.53 -8.87 -12.76
N TYR A 111 -3.64 -8.33 -11.92
CA TYR A 111 -3.93 -8.14 -10.49
C TYR A 111 -4.91 -7.00 -10.20
N PHE A 112 -5.27 -6.17 -11.17
CA PHE A 112 -6.38 -5.23 -11.03
C PHE A 112 -7.73 -5.93 -10.80
N MET A 113 -7.86 -7.20 -11.19
CA MET A 113 -9.01 -8.04 -10.85
C MET A 113 -9.18 -8.25 -9.33
N LEU A 114 -8.11 -8.11 -8.54
CA LEU A 114 -8.16 -8.11 -7.07
C LEU A 114 -8.14 -6.69 -6.50
N PHE A 115 -7.34 -5.80 -7.07
CA PHE A 115 -7.17 -4.44 -6.56
C PHE A 115 -8.50 -3.67 -6.51
N PHE A 116 -9.26 -3.64 -7.60
CA PHE A 116 -10.52 -2.89 -7.62
C PHE A 116 -11.58 -3.45 -6.66
N PRO A 117 -11.82 -4.75 -6.54
CA PRO A 117 -12.66 -5.29 -5.47
C PRO A 117 -12.18 -4.91 -4.07
N TYR A 118 -10.88 -4.94 -3.78
CA TYR A 118 -10.36 -4.50 -2.49
C TYR A 118 -10.50 -2.99 -2.26
N LEU A 119 -10.37 -2.18 -3.30
CA LEU A 119 -10.62 -0.75 -3.22
C LEU A 119 -12.10 -0.46 -2.94
N ILE A 120 -13.02 -1.18 -3.60
CA ILE A 120 -14.46 -1.12 -3.28
C ILE A 120 -14.70 -1.55 -1.83
N PHE A 121 -14.07 -2.65 -1.42
CA PHE A 121 -14.17 -3.14 -0.03
C PHE A 121 -13.67 -2.10 0.98
N TYR A 122 -12.57 -1.39 0.69
CA TYR A 122 -12.07 -0.29 1.51
C TYR A 122 -13.17 0.77 1.74
N PHE A 123 -13.80 1.27 0.67
CA PHE A 123 -14.85 2.27 0.79
C PHE A 123 -16.08 1.75 1.52
N VAL A 124 -16.54 0.56 1.18
CA VAL A 124 -17.70 -0.08 1.80
C VAL A 124 -17.45 -0.31 3.29
N TYR A 125 -16.28 -0.82 3.65
CA TYR A 125 -15.91 -1.09 5.02
C TYR A 125 -15.84 0.19 5.86
N LEU A 126 -15.18 1.23 5.37
CA LEU A 126 -15.05 2.48 6.11
C LEU A 126 -16.41 3.20 6.27
N ASN A 127 -17.30 3.11 5.29
CA ASN A 127 -18.63 3.71 5.39
C ASN A 127 -19.58 2.91 6.27
N LEU A 128 -19.69 1.58 6.09
CA LEU A 128 -20.72 0.78 6.73
C LEU A 128 -20.32 0.24 8.10
N VAL A 129 -19.02 -0.12 8.26
CA VAL A 129 -18.54 -0.76 9.49
C VAL A 129 -17.91 0.27 10.43
N GLN A 130 -17.00 1.10 9.93
CA GLN A 130 -16.30 2.13 10.71
C GLN A 130 -17.12 3.42 10.86
N LYS A 131 -18.05 3.68 9.93
CA LYS A 131 -18.82 4.92 9.85
C LYS A 131 -17.94 6.17 9.83
N SER A 132 -16.85 6.07 9.11
CA SER A 132 -15.85 7.14 9.00
C SER A 132 -16.36 8.31 8.16
N PRO A 133 -16.06 9.57 8.53
CA PRO A 133 -16.41 10.72 7.70
C PRO A 133 -15.61 10.71 6.39
N TRP A 134 -16.21 11.22 5.31
CA TRP A 134 -15.58 11.25 3.99
C TRP A 134 -14.21 11.92 3.96
N LYS A 135 -14.01 12.95 4.77
CA LYS A 135 -12.71 13.62 4.87
C LYS A 135 -11.60 12.65 5.33
N LEU A 136 -11.92 11.82 6.32
CA LEU A 136 -10.99 10.79 6.81
C LEU A 136 -10.77 9.70 5.76
N ILE A 137 -11.83 9.27 5.06
CA ILE A 137 -11.71 8.26 4.00
C ILE A 137 -10.78 8.74 2.88
N LEU A 138 -10.96 9.99 2.41
CA LEU A 138 -10.10 10.56 1.37
C LEU A 138 -8.67 10.79 1.86
N PHE A 139 -8.50 11.24 3.09
CA PHE A 139 -7.17 11.40 3.68
C PHE A 139 -6.44 10.05 3.78
N THR A 140 -7.10 9.02 4.30
CA THR A 140 -6.49 7.69 4.45
C THR A 140 -6.33 6.96 3.12
N LEU A 141 -7.11 7.27 2.10
CA LEU A 141 -6.83 6.87 0.72
C LEU A 141 -5.52 7.50 0.23
N GLY A 142 -5.34 8.81 0.44
CA GLY A 142 -4.10 9.52 0.07
C GLY A 142 -2.86 8.95 0.77
N THR A 143 -2.94 8.72 2.09
CA THR A 143 -1.81 8.11 2.83
C THR A 143 -1.56 6.64 2.42
N GLY A 144 -2.61 5.90 2.09
CA GLY A 144 -2.50 4.55 1.51
C GLY A 144 -1.85 4.55 0.12
N MET A 145 -2.15 5.53 -0.73
CA MET A 145 -1.46 5.72 -2.01
C MET A 145 0.02 6.06 -1.80
N ALA A 146 0.35 6.96 -0.86
CA ALA A 146 1.74 7.27 -0.52
C ALA A 146 2.49 6.02 -0.04
N TYR A 147 1.87 5.18 0.80
CA TYR A 147 2.40 3.88 1.21
C TYR A 147 2.76 2.99 0.01
N ILE A 148 1.84 2.83 -0.94
CA ILE A 148 2.04 2.01 -2.14
C ILE A 148 3.14 2.59 -3.03
N PHE A 149 3.17 3.91 -3.23
CA PHE A 149 4.17 4.55 -4.07
C PHE A 149 5.57 4.54 -3.43
N CYS A 150 5.68 4.67 -2.10
CA CYS A 150 6.95 4.48 -1.41
C CYS A 150 7.46 3.03 -1.54
N PHE A 151 6.57 2.03 -1.48
CA PHE A 151 6.93 0.64 -1.79
C PHE A 151 7.48 0.52 -3.21
N MET A 152 6.79 1.10 -4.20
CA MET A 152 7.24 1.11 -5.59
C MET A 152 8.64 1.72 -5.72
N ASN A 153 8.90 2.85 -5.06
CA ASN A 153 10.22 3.51 -5.08
C ASN A 153 11.30 2.67 -4.39
N GLY A 154 10.98 1.98 -3.28
CA GLY A 154 11.89 1.06 -2.61
C GLY A 154 12.30 -0.11 -3.51
N VAL A 155 11.33 -0.73 -4.19
CA VAL A 155 11.58 -1.81 -5.16
C VAL A 155 12.40 -1.29 -6.34
N SER A 156 12.05 -0.12 -6.87
CA SER A 156 12.74 0.47 -8.01
C SER A 156 14.17 0.89 -7.71
N SER A 157 14.43 1.45 -6.52
CA SER A 157 15.79 1.73 -6.07
C SER A 157 16.63 0.45 -5.99
N THR A 158 16.03 -0.65 -5.51
CA THR A 158 16.69 -1.95 -5.48
C THR A 158 17.00 -2.46 -6.90
N SER A 159 16.05 -2.31 -7.85
CA SER A 159 16.28 -2.63 -9.25
C SER A 159 17.44 -1.82 -9.84
N ARG A 160 17.49 -0.51 -9.57
CA ARG A 160 18.57 0.38 -10.06
C ARG A 160 19.94 0.06 -9.44
N ILE A 161 19.98 -0.46 -8.22
CA ILE A 161 21.22 -1.01 -7.64
C ILE A 161 21.73 -2.17 -8.50
N ILE A 162 20.84 -3.08 -8.90
CA ILE A 162 21.18 -4.27 -9.68
C ILE A 162 21.60 -3.91 -11.11
N THR A 163 20.85 -3.01 -11.77
CA THR A 163 21.02 -2.73 -13.21
C THR A 163 22.05 -1.64 -13.52
N VAL A 164 22.09 -0.58 -12.71
CA VAL A 164 22.92 0.61 -12.97
C VAL A 164 24.10 0.71 -11.99
N GLY A 165 23.92 0.28 -10.76
CA GLY A 165 24.97 0.31 -9.73
C GLY A 165 25.34 1.72 -9.25
N ALA A 166 24.48 2.75 -9.47
CA ALA A 166 24.78 4.11 -9.05
C ALA A 166 24.78 4.23 -7.52
N PRO A 167 25.86 4.82 -6.91
CA PRO A 167 26.03 4.86 -5.44
C PRO A 167 24.87 5.50 -4.69
N ILE A 168 24.18 6.48 -5.29
CA ILE A 168 23.04 7.16 -4.67
C ILE A 168 21.92 6.18 -4.31
N PHE A 169 21.67 5.16 -5.11
CA PHE A 169 20.61 4.20 -4.84
C PHE A 169 20.94 3.31 -3.65
N TYR A 170 22.21 2.95 -3.42
CA TYR A 170 22.62 2.22 -2.21
C TYR A 170 22.37 3.03 -0.94
N LEU A 171 22.60 4.35 -1.01
CA LEU A 171 22.44 5.23 0.14
C LEU A 171 20.97 5.41 0.54
N VAL A 172 20.05 5.50 -0.43
CA VAL A 172 18.68 5.94 -0.18
C VAL A 172 17.65 4.81 -0.08
N VAL A 173 17.98 3.59 -0.54
CA VAL A 173 17.00 2.49 -0.65
C VAL A 173 16.28 2.18 0.67
N THR A 174 16.99 2.17 1.78
CA THR A 174 16.42 1.87 3.10
C THR A 174 15.43 2.94 3.55
N LEU A 175 15.63 4.20 3.16
CA LEU A 175 14.76 5.31 3.56
C LEU A 175 13.38 5.24 2.89
N HIS A 176 13.28 4.72 1.66
CA HIS A 176 11.99 4.43 1.04
C HIS A 176 11.16 3.43 1.86
N TRP A 177 11.81 2.39 2.42
CA TRP A 177 11.14 1.39 3.25
C TRP A 177 10.66 1.99 4.58
N PHE A 178 11.43 2.90 5.19
CA PHE A 178 10.98 3.63 6.39
C PHE A 178 9.82 4.57 6.08
N ALA A 179 9.87 5.31 4.97
CA ALA A 179 8.76 6.16 4.54
C ALA A 179 7.50 5.33 4.28
N MET A 180 7.62 4.20 3.60
CA MET A 180 6.55 3.24 3.38
C MET A 180 5.92 2.77 4.70
N ALA A 181 6.74 2.26 5.62
CA ALA A 181 6.25 1.76 6.90
C ALA A 181 5.54 2.85 7.71
N GLY A 182 6.08 4.07 7.72
CA GLY A 182 5.47 5.21 8.38
C GLY A 182 4.10 5.57 7.78
N TRP A 183 3.96 5.62 6.46
CA TRP A 183 2.67 5.86 5.82
C TRP A 183 1.65 4.73 6.07
N ALA A 184 2.07 3.46 6.11
CA ALA A 184 1.20 2.35 6.50
C ALA A 184 0.65 2.54 7.92
N ILE A 185 1.52 2.87 8.88
CA ILE A 185 1.13 3.12 10.28
C ILE A 185 0.17 4.30 10.39
N VAL A 186 0.44 5.40 9.66
CA VAL A 186 -0.45 6.58 9.63
C VAL A 186 -1.82 6.21 9.05
N THR A 187 -1.85 5.45 7.95
CA THR A 187 -3.12 5.02 7.33
C THR A 187 -3.96 4.18 8.29
N ILE A 188 -3.37 3.13 8.86
CA ILE A 188 -4.05 2.22 9.79
C ILE A 188 -4.48 2.98 11.05
N GLY A 189 -3.56 3.75 11.61
CA GLY A 189 -3.78 4.47 12.85
C GLY A 189 -4.83 5.58 12.74
N ALA A 190 -4.85 6.33 11.64
CA ALA A 190 -5.85 7.37 11.41
C ALA A 190 -7.27 6.80 11.30
N ILE A 191 -7.43 5.61 10.70
CA ILE A 191 -8.73 4.92 10.62
C ILE A 191 -9.18 4.42 12.00
N LEU A 192 -8.27 3.85 12.78
CA LEU A 192 -8.61 3.14 14.01
C LEU A 192 -8.68 4.05 15.23
N ARG A 193 -7.65 4.85 15.42
CA ARG A 193 -7.51 5.72 16.61
C ARG A 193 -6.48 6.82 16.33
N PRO A 194 -6.89 7.92 15.69
CA PRO A 194 -5.99 9.02 15.36
C PRO A 194 -5.37 9.63 16.62
N ARG A 195 -4.06 9.89 16.58
CA ARG A 195 -3.28 10.52 17.64
C ARG A 195 -2.29 11.51 17.04
N GLU A 196 -1.91 12.56 17.77
CA GLU A 196 -1.02 13.61 17.27
C GLU A 196 0.36 13.08 16.83
N TRP A 197 0.92 12.08 17.50
CA TRP A 197 2.18 11.49 17.08
C TRP A 197 2.14 10.87 15.65
N MET A 198 0.96 10.45 15.18
CA MET A 198 0.79 9.94 13.81
C MET A 198 0.89 11.05 12.79
N ARG A 199 0.46 12.26 13.13
CA ARG A 199 0.68 13.46 12.33
C ARG A 199 2.18 13.71 12.15
N VAL A 200 2.94 13.67 13.25
CA VAL A 200 4.40 13.84 13.22
C VAL A 200 5.06 12.73 12.40
N LEU A 201 4.64 11.47 12.58
CA LEU A 201 5.13 10.35 11.78
C LEU A 201 4.84 10.54 10.29
N GLY A 202 3.64 11.00 9.92
CA GLY A 202 3.26 11.29 8.53
C GLY A 202 4.15 12.38 7.90
N ILE A 203 4.38 13.48 8.64
CA ILE A 203 5.31 14.53 8.20
C ILE A 203 6.72 13.95 8.00
N THR A 204 7.21 13.17 8.95
CA THR A 204 8.54 12.54 8.88
C THR A 204 8.64 11.61 7.66
N SER A 205 7.65 10.74 7.46
CA SER A 205 7.60 9.80 6.33
C SER A 205 7.58 10.54 4.99
N GLY A 206 6.80 11.62 4.91
CA GLY A 206 6.74 12.43 3.71
C GLY A 206 8.04 13.17 3.42
N LEU A 207 8.69 13.75 4.42
CA LEU A 207 9.99 14.40 4.26
C LEU A 207 11.09 13.41 3.87
N LEU A 208 11.09 12.20 4.45
CA LEU A 208 12.00 11.13 4.03
C LEU A 208 11.81 10.81 2.55
N GLU A 209 10.57 10.58 2.11
CA GLU A 209 10.30 10.25 0.71
C GLU A 209 10.65 11.42 -0.23
N LEU A 210 10.45 12.67 0.16
CA LEU A 210 10.90 13.82 -0.62
C LEU A 210 12.42 13.82 -0.80
N ALA A 211 13.16 13.56 0.27
CA ALA A 211 14.62 13.56 0.23
C ALA A 211 15.20 12.48 -0.70
N VAL A 212 14.55 11.30 -0.78
CA VAL A 212 15.09 10.16 -1.53
C VAL A 212 14.37 9.91 -2.86
N GLY A 213 13.07 10.17 -2.93
CA GLY A 213 12.25 9.95 -4.12
C GLY A 213 12.48 10.98 -5.21
N ILE A 214 12.82 12.23 -4.86
CA ILE A 214 13.15 13.26 -5.87
C ILE A 214 14.42 12.87 -6.65
N PRO A 215 15.57 12.53 -6.03
CA PRO A 215 16.74 12.05 -6.76
C PRO A 215 16.44 10.82 -7.63
N LEU A 216 15.71 9.84 -7.11
CA LEU A 216 15.32 8.65 -7.88
C LEU A 216 14.51 9.03 -9.12
N ALA A 217 13.50 9.88 -8.96
CA ALA A 217 12.63 10.33 -10.06
C ALA A 217 13.39 11.10 -11.13
N VAL A 218 14.29 12.01 -10.72
CA VAL A 218 15.08 12.84 -11.64
C VAL A 218 16.06 11.99 -12.44
N ILE A 219 16.85 11.14 -11.78
CA ILE A 219 17.84 10.29 -12.46
C ILE A 219 17.12 9.33 -13.43
N THR A 220 16.03 8.69 -12.99
CA THR A 220 15.29 7.78 -13.86
C THR A 220 14.62 8.51 -15.03
N ALA A 221 14.12 9.74 -14.83
CA ALA A 221 13.57 10.54 -15.93
C ALA A 221 14.64 10.92 -16.95
N GLN A 222 15.85 11.23 -16.51
CA GLN A 222 16.99 11.51 -17.40
C GLN A 222 17.39 10.27 -18.20
N GLU A 223 17.47 9.09 -17.57
CA GLU A 223 17.80 7.84 -18.23
C GLU A 223 16.77 7.42 -19.28
N LEU A 224 15.47 7.59 -18.98
CA LEU A 224 14.39 7.19 -19.86
C LEU A 224 14.01 8.24 -20.91
N GLY A 225 14.46 9.48 -20.78
CA GLY A 225 14.07 10.62 -21.65
C GLY A 225 12.57 10.95 -21.55
N ARG A 226 11.89 10.55 -20.47
CA ARG A 226 10.46 10.79 -20.24
C ARG A 226 10.14 10.92 -18.75
N PHE A 227 8.92 11.35 -18.44
CA PHE A 227 8.45 11.43 -17.05
C PHE A 227 8.57 10.08 -16.34
N SER A 228 9.15 10.09 -15.16
CA SER A 228 9.30 8.91 -14.33
C SER A 228 8.10 8.72 -13.39
N LEU A 229 7.49 7.52 -13.41
CA LEU A 229 6.43 7.16 -12.47
C LEU A 229 6.89 7.21 -11.00
N PHE A 230 8.19 7.14 -10.75
CA PHE A 230 8.75 7.24 -9.40
C PHE A 230 8.60 8.64 -8.79
N ALA A 231 8.22 9.64 -9.58
CA ALA A 231 7.82 10.95 -9.09
C ALA A 231 6.48 10.94 -8.33
N LEU A 232 5.65 9.91 -8.50
CA LEU A 232 4.34 9.83 -7.82
C LEU A 232 4.47 9.76 -6.29
N ALA A 233 5.48 9.06 -5.76
CA ALA A 233 5.70 8.96 -4.32
C ALA A 233 6.07 10.31 -3.68
N PRO A 234 7.10 11.04 -4.15
CA PRO A 234 7.41 12.36 -3.60
C PRO A 234 6.29 13.38 -3.84
N ILE A 235 5.57 13.35 -4.96
CA ILE A 235 4.42 14.25 -5.20
C ILE A 235 3.30 13.98 -4.18
N ALA A 236 2.89 12.73 -4.00
CA ALA A 236 1.87 12.36 -3.02
C ALA A 236 2.31 12.74 -1.59
N SER A 237 3.57 12.46 -1.25
CA SER A 237 4.15 12.80 0.04
C SER A 237 4.18 14.31 0.27
N LEU A 238 4.53 15.11 -0.73
CA LEU A 238 4.52 16.58 -0.62
C LEU A 238 3.13 17.10 -0.31
N VAL A 239 2.13 16.66 -1.05
CA VAL A 239 0.72 17.08 -0.83
C VAL A 239 0.29 16.73 0.60
N LEU A 240 0.58 15.52 1.06
CA LEU A 240 0.22 15.07 2.39
C LEU A 240 0.99 15.83 3.50
N VAL A 241 2.28 16.11 3.30
CA VAL A 241 3.07 16.92 4.25
C VAL A 241 2.48 18.32 4.37
N VAL A 242 2.12 18.97 3.25
CA VAL A 242 1.47 20.29 3.27
C VAL A 242 0.16 20.24 4.04
N ILE A 243 -0.67 19.22 3.80
CA ILE A 243 -1.94 19.03 4.54
C ILE A 243 -1.68 18.83 6.04
N LEU A 244 -0.69 18.02 6.41
CA LEU A 244 -0.39 17.70 7.80
C LEU A 244 0.27 18.87 8.57
N ILE A 245 1.04 19.72 7.91
CA ILE A 245 1.64 20.92 8.52
C ILE A 245 0.59 22.01 8.74
N TRP A 246 -0.45 22.05 7.91
CA TRP A 246 -1.46 23.11 7.98
C TRP A 246 -2.15 23.13 9.37
N PRO A 247 -2.28 24.32 10.01
CA PRO A 247 -2.86 24.43 11.35
C PRO A 247 -4.25 23.80 11.46
N ASN A 248 -4.47 23.01 12.50
CA ASN A 248 -5.73 22.34 12.82
C ASN A 248 -6.28 21.37 11.73
N MET A 249 -5.52 21.10 10.65
CA MET A 249 -6.02 20.24 9.59
C MET A 249 -6.13 18.78 10.05
N TRP A 250 -5.15 18.30 10.85
CA TRP A 250 -5.21 16.97 11.46
C TRP A 250 -6.50 16.76 12.25
N GLN A 251 -6.83 17.68 13.13
CA GLN A 251 -8.06 17.62 13.94
C GLN A 251 -9.32 17.69 13.07
N LYS A 252 -9.32 18.55 12.04
CA LYS A 252 -10.45 18.65 11.08
C LYS A 252 -10.66 17.38 10.24
N LEU A 253 -9.61 16.65 9.94
CA LEU A 253 -9.66 15.41 9.16
C LEU A 253 -10.08 14.21 9.99
N THR A 254 -9.53 14.11 11.21
CA THR A 254 -9.69 12.93 12.07
C THR A 254 -10.77 13.08 13.12
N GLY A 255 -11.20 14.30 13.43
CA GLY A 255 -12.13 14.58 14.52
C GLY A 255 -11.51 14.35 15.90
N SER A 256 -10.18 14.17 16.00
CA SER A 256 -9.51 14.03 17.28
C SER A 256 -9.46 15.39 17.99
N HIS A 257 -9.99 15.44 19.18
CA HIS A 257 -9.70 16.49 20.16
C HIS A 257 -8.68 15.88 21.12
N ASP A 258 -7.45 16.41 21.13
CA ASP A 258 -6.43 16.05 22.11
C ASP A 258 -6.85 16.52 23.52
#